data_327db26e4c6ba3126024885d6ffcf3a4
#
_entry.id   327db26e4c6ba3126024885d6ffcf3a4
#
_cell.length_a   1.000
_cell.length_b   1.000
_cell.length_c   1.000
_cell.angle_alpha   90.00
_cell.angle_beta   90.00
_cell.angle_gamma   90.00
#
_symmetry.space_group_name_H-M   'P 1'
#
loop_
_entity.id
_entity.type
_entity.pdbx_description
1 polymer ?
#
loop_
_entity_poly.entity_id
_entity_poly.type
_entity_poly.pdbx_seq_one_letter_code
_entity_poly.pdbx_strand_id
1 'polypeptide(L)'
;PSGEPLCNQCPARDFCAAREKGLQRQLPVREKKAAKRTEHLTVFLLRRGDAAAVRQRPGKGLLAGLWEFPNVPGTLTEAQAAAQLQEWGLTPHQWGKRFSDKHVFTHIIWEMTVFCMDVTGDGPAGWIWRTEKEREKYPMPTAFGKVEK
;
A
#
# COMPACT_ATOMS: atom_id res chain seq x y z
N PRO A 1 21.21 -15.80 6.76
CA PRO A 1 22.01 -15.22 7.84
C PRO A 1 23.01 -14.25 7.22
N SER A 2 23.15 -13.09 7.83
CA SER A 2 24.17 -12.09 7.47
C SER A 2 25.40 -12.42 8.31
N GLY A 3 26.35 -13.16 7.75
CA GLY A 3 27.57 -13.52 8.45
C GLY A 3 28.42 -14.54 7.66
N GLU A 4 29.59 -14.85 8.17
CA GLU A 4 30.42 -15.89 7.58
C GLU A 4 29.72 -17.26 7.68
N PRO A 5 29.76 -18.07 6.61
CA PRO A 5 29.16 -19.38 6.62
C PRO A 5 29.89 -20.31 7.60
N LEU A 6 29.14 -20.95 8.47
CA LEU A 6 29.65 -21.89 9.48
C LEU A 6 29.97 -23.25 8.84
N CYS A 7 30.90 -23.28 7.90
CA CYS A 7 31.22 -24.47 7.10
C CYS A 7 31.72 -25.65 7.93
N ASN A 8 32.38 -25.41 9.07
CA ASN A 8 32.89 -26.46 9.94
C ASN A 8 31.79 -27.22 10.72
N GLN A 9 30.63 -26.57 10.90
CA GLN A 9 29.45 -27.12 11.57
C GLN A 9 28.39 -27.61 10.58
N CYS A 10 28.64 -27.42 9.26
CA CYS A 10 27.67 -27.75 8.23
C CYS A 10 27.61 -29.29 8.01
N PRO A 11 26.40 -29.91 8.07
CA PRO A 11 26.26 -31.35 7.80
C PRO A 11 26.69 -31.77 6.39
N ALA A 12 26.63 -30.82 5.42
CA ALA A 12 26.99 -31.05 4.03
C ALA A 12 28.46 -30.73 3.72
N ARG A 13 29.29 -30.49 4.74
CA ARG A 13 30.68 -29.98 4.55
C ARG A 13 31.54 -30.88 3.65
N ASP A 14 31.34 -32.20 3.74
CA ASP A 14 32.18 -33.17 3.05
C ASP A 14 31.76 -33.36 1.57
N PHE A 15 30.60 -32.86 1.20
CA PHE A 15 30.05 -32.91 -0.17
C PHE A 15 29.87 -31.52 -0.77
N CYS A 16 30.36 -30.50 -0.11
CA CYS A 16 30.10 -29.13 -0.54
C CYS A 16 31.08 -28.64 -1.60
N ALA A 17 30.66 -28.60 -2.84
CA ALA A 17 31.47 -28.09 -3.97
C ALA A 17 31.91 -26.61 -3.78
N ALA A 18 31.10 -25.80 -3.08
CA ALA A 18 31.46 -24.42 -2.78
C ALA A 18 32.66 -24.33 -1.82
N ARG A 19 32.73 -25.26 -0.84
CA ARG A 19 33.87 -25.35 0.10
C ARG A 19 35.10 -25.86 -0.62
N GLU A 20 34.99 -26.89 -1.41
CA GLU A 20 36.08 -27.46 -2.20
C GLU A 20 36.74 -26.42 -3.11
N LYS A 21 35.93 -25.57 -3.73
CA LYS A 21 36.35 -24.49 -4.64
C LYS A 21 36.64 -23.16 -3.96
N GLY A 22 36.53 -23.07 -2.63
CA GLY A 22 36.75 -21.82 -1.88
C GLY A 22 35.73 -20.71 -2.18
N LEU A 23 34.54 -21.06 -2.70
CA LEU A 23 33.53 -20.11 -3.16
C LEU A 23 32.44 -19.78 -2.11
N GLN A 24 32.54 -20.30 -0.90
CA GLN A 24 31.50 -20.19 0.12
C GLN A 24 31.19 -18.73 0.53
N ARG A 25 32.15 -17.81 0.36
CA ARG A 25 31.94 -16.36 0.62
C ARG A 25 31.33 -15.64 -0.59
N GLN A 26 31.43 -16.21 -1.76
CA GLN A 26 30.93 -15.62 -3.01
C GLN A 26 29.51 -16.12 -3.36
N LEU A 27 29.07 -17.20 -2.71
CA LEU A 27 27.76 -17.79 -2.94
C LEU A 27 26.80 -17.54 -1.75
N PRO A 28 25.50 -17.33 -2.00
CA PRO A 28 24.89 -17.18 -3.33
C PRO A 28 25.26 -15.84 -3.98
N VAL A 29 25.47 -15.85 -5.27
CA VAL A 29 25.63 -14.61 -6.05
C VAL A 29 24.31 -13.83 -5.95
N ARG A 30 24.34 -12.71 -5.24
CA ARG A 30 23.16 -11.84 -5.12
C ARG A 30 23.26 -10.74 -6.17
N GLU A 31 22.37 -10.76 -7.12
CA GLU A 31 22.18 -9.59 -7.98
C GLU A 31 21.79 -8.39 -7.13
N LYS A 32 22.36 -7.23 -7.45
CA LYS A 32 21.94 -5.98 -6.80
C LYS A 32 20.46 -5.78 -7.10
N LYS A 33 19.64 -5.74 -6.04
CA LYS A 33 18.21 -5.45 -6.19
C LYS A 33 18.06 -4.12 -6.91
N ALA A 34 17.28 -4.12 -7.98
CA ALA A 34 16.90 -2.88 -8.66
C ALA A 34 16.29 -1.90 -7.66
N ALA A 35 16.57 -0.61 -7.85
CA ALA A 35 15.96 0.43 -7.02
C ALA A 35 14.44 0.34 -7.13
N LYS A 36 13.76 0.46 -5.98
CA LYS A 36 12.29 0.45 -5.95
C LYS A 36 11.76 1.73 -6.58
N ARG A 37 10.75 1.61 -7.42
CA ARG A 37 10.04 2.76 -7.97
C ARG A 37 9.15 3.37 -6.87
N THR A 38 9.21 4.69 -6.72
CA THR A 38 8.32 5.42 -5.83
C THR A 38 7.10 5.94 -6.60
N GLU A 39 5.94 5.68 -6.06
CA GLU A 39 4.65 6.20 -6.57
C GLU A 39 3.99 7.04 -5.48
N HIS A 40 3.52 8.22 -5.88
CA HIS A 40 2.78 9.12 -4.99
C HIS A 40 1.28 8.92 -5.19
N LEU A 41 0.55 8.81 -4.10
CA LEU A 41 -0.90 8.65 -4.09
C LEU A 41 -1.53 9.65 -3.13
N THR A 42 -2.66 10.19 -3.51
CA THR A 42 -3.55 10.89 -2.57
C THR A 42 -4.71 9.97 -2.25
N VAL A 43 -4.85 9.63 -0.99
CA VAL A 43 -5.88 8.72 -0.46
C VAL A 43 -6.94 9.54 0.28
N PHE A 44 -8.19 9.22 0.03
CA PHE A 44 -9.32 9.89 0.64
C PHE A 44 -10.04 8.95 1.63
N LEU A 45 -9.91 9.24 2.91
CA LEU A 45 -10.72 8.61 3.94
C LEU A 45 -12.02 9.42 4.09
N LEU A 46 -12.99 9.11 3.26
CA LEU A 46 -14.26 9.79 3.21
C LEU A 46 -15.24 9.11 4.17
N ARG A 47 -15.82 9.88 5.06
CA ARG A 47 -16.76 9.39 6.06
C ARG A 47 -18.16 9.93 5.81
N ARG A 48 -19.13 9.08 6.09
CA ARG A 48 -20.55 9.41 6.16
C ARG A 48 -21.13 8.74 7.40
N GLY A 49 -21.17 9.50 8.50
CA GLY A 49 -21.41 8.93 9.83
C GLY A 49 -20.26 8.03 10.25
N ASP A 50 -20.55 6.79 10.60
CA ASP A 50 -19.59 5.75 10.98
C ASP A 50 -19.09 4.90 9.80
N ALA A 51 -19.63 5.13 8.60
CA ALA A 51 -19.25 4.44 7.39
C ALA A 51 -18.20 5.20 6.59
N ALA A 52 -17.26 4.48 5.99
CA ALA A 52 -16.29 5.02 5.05
C ALA A 52 -16.50 4.46 3.64
N ALA A 53 -16.18 5.28 2.63
CA ALA A 53 -16.24 4.87 1.24
C ALA A 53 -15.08 3.92 0.91
N VAL A 54 -15.39 2.83 0.24
CA VAL A 54 -14.41 1.92 -0.36
C VAL A 54 -14.84 1.54 -1.77
N ARG A 55 -13.84 1.22 -2.59
CA ARG A 55 -14.06 0.74 -3.96
C ARG A 55 -13.19 -0.48 -4.24
N GLN A 56 -13.57 -1.28 -5.21
CA GLN A 56 -12.75 -2.40 -5.66
C GLN A 56 -11.76 -1.96 -6.73
N ARG A 57 -10.51 -2.38 -6.60
CA ARG A 57 -9.49 -2.16 -7.61
C ARG A 57 -9.79 -2.95 -8.89
N PRO A 58 -9.37 -2.45 -10.06
CA PRO A 58 -9.46 -3.22 -11.30
C PRO A 58 -8.84 -4.61 -11.16
N GLY A 59 -9.32 -5.57 -11.93
CA GLY A 59 -8.84 -6.96 -11.92
C GLY A 59 -7.44 -7.17 -12.52
N LYS A 60 -6.70 -6.09 -12.80
CA LYS A 60 -5.33 -6.11 -13.35
C LYS A 60 -4.45 -5.11 -12.61
N GLY A 61 -3.14 -5.41 -12.53
CA GLY A 61 -2.16 -4.54 -11.90
C GLY A 61 -1.90 -4.86 -10.41
N LEU A 62 -1.20 -3.96 -9.74
CA LEU A 62 -0.84 -4.13 -8.34
C LEU A 62 -2.08 -4.19 -7.45
N LEU A 63 -2.16 -5.23 -6.60
CA LEU A 63 -3.27 -5.48 -5.68
C LEU A 63 -4.63 -5.60 -6.39
N ALA A 64 -4.64 -6.20 -7.58
CA ALA A 64 -5.85 -6.38 -8.40
C ALA A 64 -6.99 -7.07 -7.63
N GLY A 65 -8.20 -6.56 -7.80
CA GLY A 65 -9.42 -7.12 -7.21
C GLY A 65 -9.60 -6.90 -5.71
N LEU A 66 -8.60 -6.35 -5.01
CA LEU A 66 -8.73 -5.98 -3.60
C LEU A 66 -9.52 -4.68 -3.44
N TRP A 67 -10.04 -4.46 -2.25
CA TRP A 67 -10.75 -3.24 -1.91
C TRP A 67 -9.77 -2.17 -1.42
N GLU A 68 -10.11 -0.90 -1.64
CA GLU A 68 -9.26 0.23 -1.27
C GLU A 68 -10.09 1.44 -0.88
N PHE A 69 -9.50 2.36 -0.12
CA PHE A 69 -10.03 3.71 -0.03
C PHE A 69 -9.88 4.43 -1.36
N PRO A 70 -10.82 5.31 -1.75
CA PRO A 70 -10.66 6.12 -2.95
C PRO A 70 -9.31 6.83 -2.96
N ASN A 71 -8.62 6.75 -4.07
CA ASN A 71 -7.32 7.38 -4.24
C ASN A 71 -7.09 7.79 -5.68
N VAL A 72 -6.19 8.72 -5.88
CA VAL A 72 -5.74 9.20 -7.18
C VAL A 72 -4.22 9.28 -7.22
N PRO A 73 -3.59 9.13 -8.39
CA PRO A 73 -2.16 9.34 -8.54
C PRO A 73 -1.75 10.78 -8.20
N GLY A 74 -0.54 10.92 -7.66
CA GLY A 74 0.06 12.20 -7.33
C GLY A 74 -0.24 12.69 -5.91
N THR A 75 0.33 13.83 -5.58
CA THR A 75 0.15 14.53 -4.31
C THR A 75 -0.72 15.76 -4.55
N LEU A 76 -1.97 15.72 -4.10
CA LEU A 76 -2.91 16.81 -4.28
C LEU A 76 -2.78 17.86 -3.15
N THR A 77 -3.02 19.11 -3.50
CA THR A 77 -3.32 20.19 -2.53
C THR A 77 -4.76 20.06 -2.04
N GLU A 78 -5.13 20.79 -0.99
CA GLU A 78 -6.51 20.82 -0.48
C GLU A 78 -7.50 21.30 -1.56
N ALA A 79 -7.12 22.32 -2.34
CA ALA A 79 -7.96 22.81 -3.42
C ALA A 79 -8.18 21.77 -4.53
N GLN A 80 -7.12 21.03 -4.90
CA GLN A 80 -7.21 19.92 -5.86
C GLN A 80 -8.03 18.76 -5.30
N ALA A 81 -7.87 18.44 -4.02
CA ALA A 81 -8.66 17.42 -3.36
C ALA A 81 -10.15 17.78 -3.33
N ALA A 82 -10.49 19.05 -3.05
CA ALA A 82 -11.87 19.54 -3.13
C ALA A 82 -12.45 19.43 -4.54
N ALA A 83 -11.68 19.78 -5.58
CA ALA A 83 -12.09 19.63 -6.96
C ALA A 83 -12.34 18.15 -7.32
N GLN A 84 -11.49 17.25 -6.86
CA GLN A 84 -11.65 15.80 -7.07
C GLN A 84 -12.93 15.27 -6.42
N LEU A 85 -13.30 15.75 -5.24
CA LEU A 85 -14.57 15.38 -4.60
C LEU A 85 -15.76 15.83 -5.42
N GLN A 86 -15.72 17.04 -5.98
CA GLN A 86 -16.78 17.54 -6.86
C GLN A 86 -16.94 16.68 -8.11
N GLU A 87 -15.84 16.25 -8.73
CA GLU A 87 -15.88 15.31 -9.86
C GLU A 87 -16.57 13.99 -9.50
N TRP A 88 -16.38 13.52 -8.27
CA TRP A 88 -17.02 12.32 -7.75
C TRP A 88 -18.48 12.56 -7.27
N GLY A 89 -18.99 13.78 -7.38
CA GLY A 89 -20.32 14.13 -6.93
C GLY A 89 -20.50 14.15 -5.42
N LEU A 90 -19.40 14.38 -4.69
CA LEU A 90 -19.35 14.44 -3.23
C LEU A 90 -19.21 15.87 -2.74
N THR A 91 -19.91 16.18 -1.66
CA THR A 91 -19.84 17.50 -1.00
C THR A 91 -19.15 17.35 0.35
N PRO A 92 -17.96 17.97 0.53
CA PRO A 92 -17.29 17.96 1.82
C PRO A 92 -18.02 18.87 2.83
N HIS A 93 -18.20 18.38 4.05
CA HIS A 93 -18.80 19.16 5.15
C HIS A 93 -17.72 19.60 6.14
N GLN A 94 -16.83 18.70 6.49
CA GLN A 94 -15.80 18.95 7.47
C GLN A 94 -14.48 18.33 7.00
N TRP A 95 -13.47 19.16 6.90
CA TRP A 95 -12.09 18.73 6.73
C TRP A 95 -11.54 18.25 8.06
N GLY A 96 -11.09 17.01 8.08
CA GLY A 96 -10.46 16.40 9.24
C GLY A 96 -8.94 16.46 9.14
N LYS A 97 -8.30 15.36 9.51
CA LYS A 97 -6.84 15.25 9.51
C LYS A 97 -6.29 15.11 8.09
N ARG A 98 -5.13 15.73 7.87
CA ARG A 98 -4.24 15.44 6.76
C ARG A 98 -2.95 14.86 7.30
N PHE A 99 -2.51 13.74 6.77
CA PHE A 99 -1.24 13.13 7.17
C PHE A 99 -0.59 12.39 6.00
N SER A 100 0.68 12.03 6.16
CA SER A 100 1.41 11.22 5.18
C SER A 100 1.68 9.84 5.75
N ASP A 101 1.60 8.83 4.91
CA ASP A 101 2.00 7.46 5.22
C ASP A 101 2.81 6.88 4.08
N LYS A 102 3.57 5.83 4.38
CA LYS A 102 4.43 5.15 3.43
C LYS A 102 4.27 3.66 3.54
N HIS A 103 4.09 3.01 2.40
CA HIS A 103 4.07 1.55 2.34
C HIS A 103 5.10 1.02 1.32
N VAL A 104 5.86 0.02 1.73
CA VAL A 104 6.96 -0.55 0.94
C VAL A 104 6.58 -1.95 0.47
N PHE A 105 6.40 -2.09 -0.83
CA PHE A 105 6.24 -3.38 -1.51
C PHE A 105 7.61 -3.93 -1.97
N THR A 106 7.60 -5.06 -2.63
CA THR A 106 8.83 -5.68 -3.15
C THR A 106 9.55 -4.78 -4.16
N HIS A 107 8.82 -4.17 -5.09
CA HIS A 107 9.39 -3.37 -6.20
C HIS A 107 8.93 -1.92 -6.23
N ILE A 108 7.93 -1.57 -5.43
CA ILE A 108 7.29 -0.25 -5.42
C ILE A 108 7.23 0.27 -3.98
N ILE A 109 7.35 1.58 -3.85
CA ILE A 109 7.09 2.32 -2.62
C ILE A 109 5.91 3.24 -2.90
N TRP A 110 4.86 3.15 -2.08
CA TRP A 110 3.81 4.16 -2.07
C TRP A 110 4.09 5.21 -1.01
N GLU A 111 4.16 6.46 -1.44
CA GLU A 111 4.11 7.62 -0.55
C GLU A 111 2.73 8.23 -0.66
N MET A 112 1.96 8.12 0.41
CA MET A 112 0.55 8.47 0.44
C MET A 112 0.34 9.76 1.22
N THR A 113 -0.44 10.68 0.65
CA THR A 113 -1.04 11.79 1.36
C THR A 113 -2.49 11.45 1.62
N VAL A 114 -2.90 11.43 2.89
CA VAL A 114 -4.24 11.03 3.29
C VAL A 114 -5.03 12.26 3.72
N PHE A 115 -6.20 12.44 3.12
CA PHE A 115 -7.20 13.40 3.54
C PHE A 115 -8.37 12.69 4.22
N CYS A 116 -8.65 13.04 5.46
CA CYS A 116 -9.83 12.58 6.18
C CYS A 116 -10.89 13.66 6.15
N MET A 117 -12.11 13.32 5.76
CA MET A 117 -13.20 14.30 5.72
C MET A 117 -14.56 13.66 5.78
N ASP A 118 -15.51 14.41 6.31
CA ASP A 118 -16.92 14.05 6.28
C ASP A 118 -17.56 14.63 5.02
N VAL A 119 -18.29 13.78 4.30
CA VAL A 119 -18.90 14.13 3.02
C VAL A 119 -20.34 13.68 2.96
N THR A 120 -21.11 14.27 2.03
CA THR A 120 -22.40 13.75 1.57
C THR A 120 -22.34 13.38 0.11
N GLY A 121 -23.26 12.50 -0.31
CA GLY A 121 -23.31 11.95 -1.64
C GLY A 121 -22.96 10.47 -1.65
N ASP A 122 -23.21 9.80 -2.77
CA ASP A 122 -22.97 8.36 -2.92
C ASP A 122 -21.62 8.06 -3.60
N GLY A 123 -21.09 9.03 -4.35
CA GLY A 123 -19.90 8.86 -5.15
C GLY A 123 -20.15 8.11 -6.45
N PRO A 124 -19.11 7.79 -7.21
CA PRO A 124 -19.20 7.03 -8.45
C PRO A 124 -19.81 5.65 -8.27
N ALA A 125 -20.36 5.10 -9.35
CA ALA A 125 -20.87 3.74 -9.38
C ALA A 125 -19.78 2.74 -8.96
N GLY A 126 -20.18 1.72 -8.19
CA GLY A 126 -19.26 0.69 -7.68
C GLY A 126 -18.62 1.03 -6.34
N TRP A 127 -18.80 2.24 -5.83
CA TRP A 127 -18.40 2.55 -4.47
C TRP A 127 -19.44 2.03 -3.48
N ILE A 128 -18.95 1.58 -2.32
CA ILE A 128 -19.79 1.16 -1.20
C ILE A 128 -19.36 1.91 0.06
N TRP A 129 -20.35 2.11 0.94
CA TRP A 129 -20.14 2.74 2.25
C TRP A 129 -20.29 1.67 3.32
N ARG A 130 -19.27 1.46 4.11
CA ARG A 130 -19.22 0.40 5.13
C ARG A 130 -18.58 0.92 6.40
N THR A 131 -19.12 0.49 7.52
CA THR A 131 -18.50 0.68 8.84
C THR A 131 -17.19 -0.10 8.92
N GLU A 132 -16.33 0.22 9.89
CA GLU A 132 -15.07 -0.48 10.10
C GLU A 132 -15.31 -2.00 10.26
N LYS A 133 -16.26 -2.39 11.08
CA LYS A 133 -16.63 -3.79 11.31
C LYS A 133 -17.12 -4.51 10.05
N GLU A 134 -17.88 -3.81 9.21
CA GLU A 134 -18.32 -4.39 7.94
C GLU A 134 -17.17 -4.53 6.95
N ARG A 135 -16.20 -3.62 6.97
CA ARG A 135 -15.03 -3.66 6.08
C ARG A 135 -14.11 -4.84 6.34
N GLU A 136 -14.11 -5.42 7.53
CA GLU A 136 -13.36 -6.65 7.84
C GLU A 136 -13.71 -7.80 6.89
N LYS A 137 -14.88 -7.79 6.28
CA LYS A 137 -15.31 -8.80 5.31
C LYS A 137 -14.74 -8.58 3.91
N TYR A 138 -14.15 -7.42 3.66
CA TYR A 138 -13.60 -7.05 2.37
C TYR A 138 -12.09 -7.13 2.40
N PRO A 139 -11.45 -7.86 1.47
CA PRO A 139 -10.00 -7.99 1.45
C PRO A 139 -9.36 -6.66 1.07
N MET A 140 -8.82 -5.95 2.06
CA MET A 140 -8.08 -4.70 1.88
C MET A 140 -6.58 -4.92 2.07
N PRO A 141 -5.72 -4.28 1.27
CA PRO A 141 -4.28 -4.34 1.46
C PRO A 141 -3.84 -3.74 2.80
N THR A 142 -2.83 -4.33 3.40
CA THR A 142 -2.21 -3.80 4.63
C THR A 142 -1.65 -2.39 4.46
N ALA A 143 -1.40 -1.96 3.21
CA ALA A 143 -1.00 -0.59 2.86
C ALA A 143 -1.98 0.46 3.40
N PHE A 144 -3.27 0.12 3.51
CA PHE A 144 -4.31 1.02 4.03
C PHE A 144 -4.61 0.82 5.52
N GLY A 145 -4.00 -0.18 6.17
CA GLY A 145 -4.28 -0.49 7.58
C GLY A 145 -3.88 0.59 8.58
N LYS A 146 -3.07 1.56 8.18
CA LYS A 146 -2.67 2.71 9.00
C LYS A 146 -3.51 3.96 8.73
N VAL A 147 -4.26 3.98 7.65
CA VAL A 147 -5.05 5.14 7.21
C VAL A 147 -6.16 5.48 8.22
N GLU A 148 -6.61 4.50 8.97
CA GLU A 148 -7.70 4.64 9.95
C GLU A 148 -7.22 4.85 11.41
N LYS A 149 -5.92 4.74 11.65
CA LYS A 149 -5.32 4.98 12.98
C LYS A 149 -4.91 6.43 13.14
#